data_6fd8258ad44e78ea4ee70cc4e8f0a8fc
#
_entry.id   6fd8258ad44e78ea4ee70cc4e8f0a8fc
#
_cell.length_a   1.000
_cell.length_b   1.000
_cell.length_c   1.000
_cell.angle_alpha   90.00
_cell.angle_beta   90.00
_cell.angle_gamma   90.00
#
_symmetry.space_group_name_H-M   'P 1'
#
loop_
_entity.id
_entity.type
_entity.pdbx_description
1 polymer ?
#
loop_
_entity_poly.entity_id
_entity_poly.type
_entity_poly.pdbx_seq_one_letter_code
_entity_poly.pdbx_strand_id
1 'polypeptide(L)'
;PPCCCAELLMLALSSVLRSRAYLLPSLAPPPPPPPRRLLQLRLLRAVSSSSSPFPPPPKTSRMEEQAAQYKFGPYKIDAREVFHSTALSYAMVNLRPLLPGHVLVCPKREVKRFTDLSSDETSDLWVTAKEVGAQLEQYHKASSLTFAIQDGPQAGQTVAHVHIHIIPRKKGDFENNDEIYDAIDVKEKEMKEKLDLDVERKDRTMEEMAREATEYRALFS
;
A
#
# COMPACT_ATOMS: atom_id res chain seq x y z
N PRO A 1 15.09 -42.60 52.59
CA PRO A 1 15.89 -43.05 51.46
C PRO A 1 15.37 -42.37 50.18
N PRO A 2 16.23 -41.66 49.48
CA PRO A 2 15.86 -41.01 48.22
C PRO A 2 15.98 -41.97 47.06
N CYS A 3 14.98 -42.02 46.19
CA CYS A 3 15.00 -42.75 44.94
C CYS A 3 15.88 -42.07 43.89
N CYS A 4 16.84 -42.85 43.40
CA CYS A 4 17.58 -42.64 42.17
C CYS A 4 16.65 -42.71 40.94
N CYS A 5 16.48 -41.58 40.23
CA CYS A 5 15.96 -41.52 38.87
C CYS A 5 16.31 -40.20 38.18
N ALA A 6 17.61 -39.90 38.06
CA ALA A 6 18.09 -38.69 37.38
C ALA A 6 19.39 -38.89 36.61
N GLU A 7 19.60 -40.06 35.98
CA GLU A 7 20.86 -40.32 35.25
C GLU A 7 20.65 -41.15 33.97
N LEU A 8 19.61 -40.95 33.19
CA LEU A 8 19.41 -41.68 31.93
C LEU A 8 18.80 -40.88 30.78
N LEU A 9 19.10 -39.55 30.73
CA LEU A 9 18.62 -38.70 29.63
C LEU A 9 19.68 -37.81 28.98
N MET A 10 20.96 -38.17 29.06
CA MET A 10 22.08 -37.37 28.52
C MET A 10 22.95 -38.13 27.48
N LEU A 11 22.47 -39.18 26.84
CA LEU A 11 23.27 -39.94 25.84
C LEU A 11 22.53 -40.24 24.52
N ALA A 12 21.67 -39.34 24.04
CA ALA A 12 21.01 -39.54 22.74
C ALA A 12 20.95 -38.26 21.87
N LEU A 13 21.98 -37.41 21.89
CA LEU A 13 22.06 -36.23 20.99
C LEU A 13 23.47 -36.03 20.42
N SER A 14 24.07 -37.10 19.87
CA SER A 14 25.36 -37.03 19.16
C SER A 14 25.36 -37.98 17.97
N SER A 15 24.58 -37.74 16.97
CA SER A 15 24.89 -38.21 15.60
C SER A 15 23.71 -37.84 14.66
N VAL A 16 23.73 -36.68 14.03
CA VAL A 16 23.30 -36.43 12.65
C VAL A 16 23.64 -34.96 12.33
N LEU A 17 24.91 -34.62 12.27
CA LEU A 17 25.37 -33.46 11.48
C LEU A 17 26.11 -34.01 10.27
N ARG A 18 25.35 -34.49 9.27
CA ARG A 18 25.89 -34.68 7.92
C ARG A 18 25.68 -33.37 7.17
N SER A 19 26.78 -32.64 7.01
CA SER A 19 26.92 -31.51 6.10
C SER A 19 26.44 -31.87 4.69
N ARG A 20 25.31 -31.35 4.28
CA ARG A 20 24.97 -31.20 2.88
C ARG A 20 25.53 -29.86 2.42
N ALA A 21 26.71 -29.90 1.80
CA ALA A 21 27.20 -28.81 0.98
C ALA A 21 26.25 -28.63 -0.20
N TYR A 22 25.44 -27.58 -0.18
CA TYR A 22 24.70 -27.13 -1.35
C TYR A 22 25.70 -26.44 -2.28
N LEU A 23 26.02 -27.10 -3.39
CA LEU A 23 26.67 -26.46 -4.53
C LEU A 23 25.71 -25.41 -5.07
N LEU A 24 26.01 -24.15 -4.84
CA LEU A 24 25.37 -23.02 -5.52
C LEU A 24 25.76 -23.05 -6.99
N PRO A 25 24.81 -23.01 -7.95
CA PRO A 25 25.16 -22.83 -9.34
C PRO A 25 25.76 -21.44 -9.53
N SER A 26 26.91 -21.37 -10.18
CA SER A 26 27.58 -20.14 -10.60
C SER A 26 26.66 -19.37 -11.53
N LEU A 27 26.14 -18.23 -11.07
CA LEU A 27 25.39 -17.27 -11.87
C LEU A 27 26.39 -16.55 -12.79
N ALA A 28 26.33 -16.85 -14.09
CA ALA A 28 27.03 -16.08 -15.11
C ALA A 28 26.55 -14.60 -15.10
N PRO A 29 27.42 -13.62 -15.31
CA PRO A 29 27.04 -12.23 -15.35
C PRO A 29 26.08 -11.95 -16.54
N PRO A 30 25.15 -11.01 -16.38
CA PRO A 30 24.21 -10.67 -17.44
C PRO A 30 24.93 -10.03 -18.64
N PRO A 31 24.43 -10.23 -19.88
CA PRO A 31 25.04 -9.65 -21.07
C PRO A 31 24.94 -8.12 -21.06
N PRO A 32 25.91 -7.42 -21.68
CA PRO A 32 25.91 -5.97 -21.77
C PRO A 32 24.75 -5.46 -22.64
N PRO A 33 24.20 -4.25 -22.34
CA PRO A 33 23.12 -3.66 -23.11
C PRO A 33 23.57 -3.31 -24.54
N PRO A 34 22.65 -3.35 -25.52
CA PRO A 34 22.97 -3.03 -26.91
C PRO A 34 23.34 -1.55 -27.11
N PRO A 35 24.18 -1.21 -28.06
CA PRO A 35 24.61 0.17 -28.30
C PRO A 35 23.45 1.04 -28.79
N ARG A 36 23.31 2.22 -28.19
CA ARG A 36 22.36 3.24 -28.61
C ARG A 36 22.73 3.76 -29.99
N ARG A 37 21.87 3.53 -30.98
CA ARG A 37 22.00 4.17 -32.30
C ARG A 37 21.72 5.67 -32.17
N LEU A 38 22.74 6.47 -32.41
CA LEU A 38 22.58 7.92 -32.65
C LEU A 38 21.84 8.11 -33.97
N LEU A 39 20.62 8.62 -33.89
CA LEU A 39 19.92 9.17 -35.05
C LEU A 39 20.49 10.56 -35.34
N GLN A 40 21.28 10.66 -36.43
CA GLN A 40 21.73 11.93 -37.00
C GLN A 40 20.52 12.67 -37.59
N LEU A 41 20.20 13.83 -37.04
CA LEU A 41 19.28 14.81 -37.62
C LEU A 41 19.96 15.45 -38.84
N ARG A 42 19.49 15.14 -40.03
CA ARG A 42 19.78 15.92 -41.23
C ARG A 42 18.84 17.13 -41.28
N LEU A 43 19.41 18.31 -41.12
CA LEU A 43 18.78 19.58 -41.50
C LEU A 43 18.62 19.63 -43.01
N LEU A 44 17.38 19.78 -43.49
CA LEU A 44 17.10 20.34 -44.82
C LEU A 44 16.28 21.63 -44.64
N ARG A 45 16.94 22.72 -44.98
CA ARG A 45 16.34 24.02 -45.22
C ARG A 45 15.54 23.99 -46.53
N ALA A 46 14.27 24.37 -46.49
CA ALA A 46 13.58 24.91 -47.63
C ALA A 46 12.62 26.03 -47.15
N VAL A 47 12.93 27.21 -47.64
CA VAL A 47 12.13 28.44 -47.52
C VAL A 47 11.05 28.36 -48.60
N SER A 48 9.79 28.51 -48.29
CA SER A 48 8.79 29.09 -49.17
C SER A 48 7.61 29.64 -48.41
N SER A 49 7.35 30.88 -48.61
CA SER A 49 6.24 31.68 -48.10
C SER A 49 4.96 31.31 -48.81
N SER A 50 3.88 31.00 -48.04
CA SER A 50 2.51 31.25 -48.49
C SER A 50 1.59 31.39 -47.28
N SER A 51 0.96 32.54 -47.18
CA SER A 51 -0.06 32.92 -46.25
C SER A 51 -1.33 32.05 -46.42
N SER A 52 -1.74 31.37 -45.38
CA SER A 52 -3.06 30.75 -45.30
C SER A 52 -3.64 31.03 -43.90
N PRO A 53 -4.91 31.47 -43.80
CA PRO A 53 -5.50 31.81 -42.50
C PRO A 53 -5.74 30.52 -41.72
N PHE A 54 -5.12 30.42 -40.55
CA PHE A 54 -5.36 29.35 -39.58
C PHE A 54 -6.84 29.34 -39.18
N PRO A 55 -7.51 28.20 -39.26
CA PRO A 55 -8.78 28.05 -38.57
C PRO A 55 -8.57 28.23 -37.06
N PRO A 56 -9.53 28.80 -36.34
CA PRO A 56 -9.41 28.97 -34.89
C PRO A 56 -9.17 27.58 -34.25
N PRO A 57 -8.37 27.52 -33.16
CA PRO A 57 -8.12 26.27 -32.47
C PRO A 57 -9.46 25.65 -32.09
N PRO A 58 -9.61 24.31 -32.22
CA PRO A 58 -10.81 23.66 -31.74
C PRO A 58 -11.00 24.04 -30.28
N LYS A 59 -12.21 24.51 -29.96
CA LYS A 59 -12.60 24.73 -28.57
C LYS A 59 -12.23 23.46 -27.83
N THR A 60 -11.25 23.56 -26.93
CA THR A 60 -10.92 22.49 -26.02
C THR A 60 -12.22 22.02 -25.41
N SER A 61 -12.72 20.89 -25.87
CA SER A 61 -13.74 20.17 -25.18
C SER A 61 -13.20 20.00 -23.77
N ARG A 62 -13.82 20.69 -22.84
CA ARG A 62 -13.69 20.46 -21.42
C ARG A 62 -13.99 18.96 -21.27
N MET A 63 -12.93 18.13 -21.29
CA MET A 63 -13.04 16.78 -20.80
C MET A 63 -13.52 16.96 -19.37
N GLU A 64 -14.80 16.71 -19.14
CA GLU A 64 -15.33 16.48 -17.82
C GLU A 64 -14.43 15.37 -17.28
N GLU A 65 -13.53 15.76 -16.38
CA GLU A 65 -12.74 14.86 -15.57
C GLU A 65 -13.77 14.01 -14.85
N GLN A 66 -14.04 12.83 -15.43
CA GLN A 66 -14.90 11.84 -14.79
C GLN A 66 -14.21 11.57 -13.46
N ALA A 67 -14.74 12.18 -12.41
CA ALA A 67 -14.24 12.03 -11.06
C ALA A 67 -14.11 10.53 -10.81
N ALA A 68 -12.88 10.04 -10.67
CA ALA A 68 -12.60 8.63 -10.50
C ALA A 68 -13.40 8.15 -9.30
N GLN A 69 -14.36 7.25 -9.55
CA GLN A 69 -15.25 6.76 -8.51
C GLN A 69 -14.55 5.61 -7.79
N TYR A 70 -13.97 5.91 -6.63
CA TYR A 70 -13.34 4.91 -5.80
C TYR A 70 -14.38 4.15 -4.97
N LYS A 71 -14.10 2.86 -4.70
CA LYS A 71 -14.94 2.01 -3.85
C LYS A 71 -14.06 1.24 -2.88
N PHE A 72 -14.54 1.12 -1.66
CA PHE A 72 -13.96 0.27 -0.63
C PHE A 72 -15.04 -0.72 -0.14
N GLY A 73 -15.09 -1.89 -0.75
CA GLY A 73 -16.20 -2.83 -0.59
C GLY A 73 -17.54 -2.17 -0.94
N PRO A 74 -18.52 -2.14 -0.03
CA PRO A 74 -19.82 -1.51 -0.28
C PRO A 74 -19.79 0.01 -0.23
N TYR A 75 -18.68 0.62 0.25
CA TYR A 75 -18.60 2.06 0.48
C TYR A 75 -18.09 2.79 -0.75
N LYS A 76 -18.74 3.91 -1.06
CA LYS A 76 -18.23 4.88 -2.05
C LYS A 76 -17.26 5.80 -1.35
N ILE A 77 -16.05 5.93 -1.90
CA ILE A 77 -15.00 6.79 -1.39
C ILE A 77 -14.97 8.07 -2.18
N ASP A 78 -14.99 9.20 -1.49
CA ASP A 78 -14.85 10.51 -2.10
C ASP A 78 -13.41 10.69 -2.61
N ALA A 79 -13.26 11.24 -3.82
CA ALA A 79 -11.94 11.50 -4.40
C ALA A 79 -11.08 12.43 -3.52
N ARG A 80 -11.69 13.24 -2.66
CA ARG A 80 -10.99 14.09 -1.69
C ARG A 80 -10.26 13.31 -0.62
N GLU A 81 -10.68 12.08 -0.29
CA GLU A 81 -10.04 11.19 0.68
C GLU A 81 -8.83 10.43 0.09
N VAL A 82 -8.75 10.35 -1.25
CA VAL A 82 -7.69 9.66 -1.97
C VAL A 82 -6.54 10.63 -2.23
N PHE A 83 -5.33 10.27 -1.80
CA PHE A 83 -4.16 11.14 -1.95
C PHE A 83 -3.13 10.64 -2.96
N HIS A 84 -3.15 9.35 -3.30
CA HIS A 84 -2.29 8.77 -4.33
C HIS A 84 -3.05 7.70 -5.12
N SER A 85 -2.76 7.55 -6.43
CA SER A 85 -3.45 6.59 -7.29
C SER A 85 -2.54 6.17 -8.44
N THR A 86 -2.41 4.87 -8.63
CA THR A 86 -1.73 4.23 -9.75
C THR A 86 -2.71 3.71 -10.80
N ALA A 87 -2.26 2.87 -11.71
CA ALA A 87 -3.15 2.21 -12.67
C ALA A 87 -4.12 1.23 -11.98
N LEU A 88 -3.65 0.46 -11.00
CA LEU A 88 -4.39 -0.65 -10.40
C LEU A 88 -4.74 -0.44 -8.92
N SER A 89 -4.07 0.48 -8.21
CA SER A 89 -4.26 0.72 -6.78
C SER A 89 -4.54 2.19 -6.48
N TYR A 90 -4.99 2.46 -5.26
CA TYR A 90 -5.11 3.80 -4.72
C TYR A 90 -4.83 3.80 -3.21
N ALA A 91 -4.38 4.94 -2.70
CA ALA A 91 -4.16 5.17 -1.29
C ALA A 91 -5.12 6.23 -0.76
N MET A 92 -5.75 5.95 0.36
CA MET A 92 -6.71 6.84 1.01
C MET A 92 -6.42 7.00 2.50
N VAL A 93 -6.85 8.13 3.07
CA VAL A 93 -6.80 8.37 4.50
C VAL A 93 -7.79 7.46 5.22
N ASN A 94 -7.46 7.05 6.45
CA ASN A 94 -8.35 6.19 7.23
C ASN A 94 -9.39 7.03 7.97
N LEU A 95 -10.66 6.60 7.94
CA LEU A 95 -11.76 7.21 8.69
C LEU A 95 -11.50 7.20 10.22
N ARG A 96 -10.83 6.16 10.71
CA ARG A 96 -10.53 5.92 12.13
C ARG A 96 -9.07 5.54 12.34
N PRO A 97 -8.16 6.50 12.20
CA PRO A 97 -6.75 6.21 12.35
C PRO A 97 -6.43 5.79 13.80
N LEU A 98 -5.57 4.77 13.94
CA LEU A 98 -5.02 4.35 15.25
C LEU A 98 -3.95 5.33 15.72
N LEU A 99 -3.10 5.73 14.79
CA LEU A 99 -2.01 6.68 14.98
C LEU A 99 -2.03 7.70 13.84
N PRO A 100 -1.42 8.87 14.00
CA PRO A 100 -1.25 9.83 12.92
C PRO A 100 -0.53 9.19 11.73
N GLY A 101 -1.11 9.36 10.54
CA GLY A 101 -0.57 8.77 9.32
C GLY A 101 -1.03 7.33 9.03
N HIS A 102 -1.99 6.79 9.80
CA HIS A 102 -2.60 5.51 9.48
C HIS A 102 -3.47 5.64 8.23
N VAL A 103 -3.03 5.04 7.15
CA VAL A 103 -3.70 5.07 5.83
C VAL A 103 -3.96 3.67 5.30
N LEU A 104 -4.77 3.58 4.25
CA LEU A 104 -5.10 2.33 3.57
C LEU A 104 -4.65 2.39 2.11
N VAL A 105 -4.10 1.30 1.61
CA VAL A 105 -3.83 1.09 0.18
C VAL A 105 -4.68 -0.06 -0.33
N CYS A 106 -5.47 0.20 -1.36
CA CYS A 106 -6.47 -0.73 -1.88
C CYS A 106 -6.31 -0.92 -3.39
N PRO A 107 -6.62 -2.10 -3.95
CA PRO A 107 -6.77 -2.25 -5.39
C PRO A 107 -8.02 -1.51 -5.87
N LYS A 108 -8.00 -0.99 -7.13
CA LYS A 108 -9.17 -0.34 -7.73
C LYS A 108 -10.29 -1.31 -8.04
N ARG A 109 -9.94 -2.53 -8.42
CA ARG A 109 -10.88 -3.62 -8.60
C ARG A 109 -11.33 -4.14 -7.24
N GLU A 110 -12.62 -4.30 -7.03
CA GLU A 110 -13.17 -4.87 -5.80
C GLU A 110 -12.80 -6.36 -5.71
N VAL A 111 -11.84 -6.67 -4.86
CA VAL A 111 -11.33 -8.03 -4.62
C VAL A 111 -11.46 -8.37 -3.15
N LYS A 112 -12.12 -9.46 -2.83
CA LYS A 112 -12.44 -9.83 -1.44
C LYS A 112 -11.26 -10.45 -0.70
N ARG A 113 -10.46 -11.27 -1.39
CA ARG A 113 -9.37 -12.05 -0.81
C ARG A 113 -8.05 -11.73 -1.52
N PHE A 114 -6.98 -11.72 -0.78
CA PHE A 114 -5.65 -11.46 -1.32
C PHE A 114 -5.24 -12.48 -2.41
N THR A 115 -5.65 -13.74 -2.24
CA THR A 115 -5.41 -14.80 -3.21
C THR A 115 -6.11 -14.60 -4.56
N ASP A 116 -7.11 -13.71 -4.64
CA ASP A 116 -7.88 -13.42 -5.86
C ASP A 116 -7.29 -12.26 -6.68
N LEU A 117 -6.22 -11.63 -6.19
CA LEU A 117 -5.46 -10.62 -6.91
C LEU A 117 -4.68 -11.25 -8.06
N SER A 118 -4.57 -10.55 -9.18
CA SER A 118 -3.61 -10.91 -10.23
C SER A 118 -2.18 -10.58 -9.78
N SER A 119 -1.18 -11.14 -10.47
CA SER A 119 0.22 -10.83 -10.20
C SER A 119 0.53 -9.34 -10.36
N ASP A 120 -0.06 -8.69 -11.37
CA ASP A 120 0.13 -7.27 -11.63
C ASP A 120 -0.51 -6.41 -10.55
N GLU A 121 -1.73 -6.76 -10.11
CA GLU A 121 -2.40 -6.08 -8.98
C GLU A 121 -1.62 -6.26 -7.68
N THR A 122 -1.12 -7.45 -7.41
CA THR A 122 -0.31 -7.72 -6.22
C THR A 122 0.98 -6.89 -6.24
N SER A 123 1.65 -6.83 -7.39
CA SER A 123 2.88 -6.06 -7.56
C SER A 123 2.62 -4.56 -7.40
N ASP A 124 1.61 -4.03 -8.07
CA ASP A 124 1.23 -2.62 -8.01
C ASP A 124 0.82 -2.22 -6.59
N LEU A 125 0.04 -3.05 -5.90
CA LEU A 125 -0.41 -2.83 -4.52
C LEU A 125 0.77 -2.71 -3.55
N TRP A 126 1.75 -3.62 -3.63
CA TRP A 126 2.91 -3.60 -2.74
C TRP A 126 3.92 -2.49 -3.09
N VAL A 127 4.10 -2.19 -4.37
CA VAL A 127 4.95 -1.05 -4.80
C VAL A 127 4.33 0.25 -4.29
N THR A 128 3.03 0.43 -4.48
CA THR A 128 2.29 1.58 -3.96
C THR A 128 2.40 1.69 -2.44
N ALA A 129 2.20 0.57 -1.71
CA ALA A 129 2.32 0.56 -0.26
C ALA A 129 3.73 0.94 0.22
N LYS A 130 4.79 0.46 -0.45
CA LYS A 130 6.17 0.83 -0.16
C LYS A 130 6.42 2.33 -0.38
N GLU A 131 5.96 2.89 -1.50
CA GLU A 131 6.13 4.31 -1.82
C GLU A 131 5.39 5.21 -0.83
N VAL A 132 4.13 4.89 -0.55
CA VAL A 132 3.31 5.59 0.44
C VAL A 132 3.95 5.51 1.82
N GLY A 133 4.38 4.33 2.25
CA GLY A 133 5.03 4.13 3.54
C GLY A 133 6.28 5.00 3.69
N ALA A 134 7.15 5.03 2.69
CA ALA A 134 8.39 5.83 2.73
C ALA A 134 8.10 7.33 2.87
N GLN A 135 7.11 7.86 2.16
CA GLN A 135 6.72 9.27 2.27
C GLN A 135 6.12 9.59 3.64
N LEU A 136 5.24 8.74 4.14
CA LEU A 136 4.59 8.96 5.44
C LEU A 136 5.56 8.80 6.62
N GLU A 137 6.52 7.88 6.53
CA GLU A 137 7.58 7.73 7.53
C GLU A 137 8.36 9.04 7.71
N GLN A 138 8.78 9.65 6.59
CA GLN A 138 9.48 10.93 6.60
C GLN A 138 8.59 12.07 7.08
N TYR A 139 7.38 12.19 6.55
CA TYR A 139 6.44 13.26 6.90
C TYR A 139 6.11 13.27 8.39
N HIS A 140 5.80 12.12 8.95
CA HIS A 140 5.48 11.96 10.38
C HIS A 140 6.71 11.87 11.27
N LYS A 141 7.93 11.90 10.72
CA LYS A 141 9.19 11.68 11.47
C LYS A 141 9.13 10.40 12.29
N ALA A 142 8.59 9.36 11.68
CA ALA A 142 8.56 8.01 12.23
C ALA A 142 9.91 7.31 12.03
N SER A 143 10.15 6.25 12.78
CA SER A 143 11.39 5.46 12.70
C SER A 143 11.14 4.06 12.14
N SER A 144 9.88 3.70 11.96
CA SER A 144 9.44 2.37 11.50
C SER A 144 8.05 2.43 10.91
N LEU A 145 7.65 1.37 10.22
CA LEU A 145 6.32 1.22 9.63
C LEU A 145 5.73 -0.14 10.02
N THR A 146 4.45 -0.16 10.32
CA THR A 146 3.66 -1.39 10.35
C THR A 146 2.87 -1.50 9.06
N PHE A 147 3.02 -2.63 8.36
CA PHE A 147 2.18 -3.03 7.24
C PHE A 147 1.36 -4.23 7.70
N ALA A 148 0.03 -4.17 7.60
CA ALA A 148 -0.84 -5.27 7.98
C ALA A 148 -1.91 -5.51 6.91
N ILE A 149 -2.22 -6.78 6.67
CA ILE A 149 -3.33 -7.22 5.83
C ILE A 149 -4.13 -8.22 6.64
N GLN A 150 -5.43 -7.96 6.79
CA GLN A 150 -6.38 -8.91 7.34
C GLN A 150 -7.11 -9.57 6.18
N ASP A 151 -6.75 -10.81 5.84
CA ASP A 151 -7.28 -11.51 4.67
C ASP A 151 -8.33 -12.55 5.05
N GLY A 152 -9.58 -12.15 5.02
CA GLY A 152 -10.74 -12.94 5.37
C GLY A 152 -11.25 -12.73 6.79
N PRO A 153 -12.50 -13.17 7.06
CA PRO A 153 -13.21 -12.85 8.31
C PRO A 153 -12.54 -13.45 9.56
N GLN A 154 -11.85 -14.58 9.45
CA GLN A 154 -11.14 -15.20 10.57
C GLN A 154 -9.83 -14.47 10.91
N ALA A 155 -9.32 -13.68 9.99
CA ALA A 155 -8.16 -12.79 10.20
C ALA A 155 -8.58 -11.37 10.60
N GLY A 156 -9.87 -11.13 10.91
CA GLY A 156 -10.38 -9.84 11.32
C GLY A 156 -10.87 -8.93 10.20
N GLN A 157 -10.82 -9.33 8.92
CA GLN A 157 -11.30 -8.50 7.81
C GLN A 157 -12.78 -8.17 7.96
N THR A 158 -13.12 -6.89 8.11
CA THR A 158 -14.50 -6.41 8.24
C THR A 158 -15.08 -5.93 6.93
N VAL A 159 -14.27 -5.29 6.10
CA VAL A 159 -14.63 -4.87 4.76
C VAL A 159 -14.09 -5.88 3.76
N ALA A 160 -14.99 -6.52 2.99
CA ALA A 160 -14.63 -7.55 2.01
C ALA A 160 -14.01 -6.92 0.73
N HIS A 161 -12.90 -6.25 0.90
CA HIS A 161 -12.05 -5.63 -0.12
C HIS A 161 -10.62 -5.66 0.40
N VAL A 162 -9.69 -6.20 -0.37
CA VAL A 162 -8.27 -6.26 0.03
C VAL A 162 -7.74 -4.87 0.31
N HIS A 163 -7.07 -4.71 1.42
CA HIS A 163 -6.40 -3.46 1.77
C HIS A 163 -5.18 -3.72 2.64
N ILE A 164 -4.19 -2.86 2.51
CA ILE A 164 -2.99 -2.82 3.34
C ILE A 164 -3.11 -1.64 4.28
N HIS A 165 -3.08 -1.90 5.58
CA HIS A 165 -2.87 -0.87 6.58
C HIS A 165 -1.41 -0.44 6.58
N ILE A 166 -1.16 0.86 6.52
CA ILE A 166 0.18 1.44 6.69
C ILE A 166 0.13 2.38 7.87
N ILE A 167 0.97 2.12 8.86
CA ILE A 167 0.98 2.88 10.11
C ILE A 167 2.42 3.31 10.43
N PRO A 168 2.73 4.61 10.39
CA PRO A 168 4.00 5.13 10.87
C PRO A 168 4.15 4.93 12.38
N ARG A 169 5.32 4.39 12.78
CA ARG A 169 5.58 4.00 14.16
C ARG A 169 6.67 4.86 14.79
N LYS A 170 6.48 5.18 16.06
CA LYS A 170 7.46 5.92 16.88
C LYS A 170 7.73 5.19 18.19
N LYS A 171 8.88 5.44 18.76
CA LYS A 171 9.22 4.90 20.09
C LYS A 171 8.20 5.37 21.13
N GLY A 172 7.55 4.44 21.80
CA GLY A 172 6.61 4.71 22.88
C GLY A 172 5.17 5.04 22.42
N ASP A 173 4.81 4.73 21.17
CA ASP A 173 3.45 4.85 20.66
C ASP A 173 2.50 3.78 21.25
N PHE A 174 3.02 2.61 21.63
CA PHE A 174 2.37 1.57 22.41
C PHE A 174 3.34 1.06 23.49
N GLU A 175 2.81 0.56 24.59
CA GLU A 175 3.63 -0.08 25.65
C GLU A 175 4.25 -1.38 25.12
N ASN A 176 3.43 -2.23 24.51
CA ASN A 176 3.87 -3.42 23.81
C ASN A 176 3.59 -3.30 22.31
N ASN A 177 4.54 -3.70 21.47
CA ASN A 177 4.39 -3.60 20.03
C ASN A 177 3.15 -4.34 19.51
N ASP A 178 2.79 -5.46 20.11
CA ASP A 178 1.70 -6.33 19.61
C ASP A 178 0.30 -5.75 19.88
N GLU A 179 0.17 -4.79 20.78
CA GLU A 179 -1.10 -4.09 21.05
C GLU A 179 -1.68 -3.39 19.80
N ILE A 180 -0.83 -3.08 18.81
CA ILE A 180 -1.30 -2.50 17.56
C ILE A 180 -2.21 -3.44 16.78
N TYR A 181 -1.97 -4.75 16.84
CA TYR A 181 -2.80 -5.74 16.15
C TYR A 181 -4.17 -5.85 16.82
N ASP A 182 -4.21 -5.86 18.15
CA ASP A 182 -5.46 -5.83 18.91
C ASP A 182 -6.24 -4.53 18.63
N ALA A 183 -5.54 -3.41 18.53
CA ALA A 183 -6.15 -2.13 18.21
C ALA A 183 -6.73 -2.08 16.79
N ILE A 184 -6.05 -2.68 15.79
CA ILE A 184 -6.60 -2.84 14.44
C ILE A 184 -7.88 -3.66 14.49
N ASP A 185 -7.87 -4.82 15.15
CA ASP A 185 -9.02 -5.73 15.24
C ASP A 185 -10.23 -5.07 15.94
N VAL A 186 -10.00 -4.31 17.01
CA VAL A 186 -11.07 -3.57 17.71
C VAL A 186 -11.67 -2.52 16.79
N LYS A 187 -10.87 -1.72 16.11
CA LYS A 187 -11.34 -0.66 15.20
C LYS A 187 -12.10 -1.22 14.00
N GLU A 188 -11.63 -2.32 13.44
CA GLU A 188 -12.31 -3.02 12.35
C GLU A 188 -13.68 -3.58 12.80
N LYS A 189 -13.77 -4.23 13.98
CA LYS A 189 -15.04 -4.72 14.55
C LYS A 189 -16.00 -3.58 14.85
N GLU A 190 -15.52 -2.47 15.39
CA GLU A 190 -16.30 -1.27 15.61
C GLU A 190 -16.92 -0.71 14.32
N MET A 191 -16.27 -0.83 13.17
CA MET A 191 -16.86 -0.45 11.88
C MET A 191 -18.05 -1.34 11.50
N LYS A 192 -17.97 -2.63 11.79
CA LYS A 192 -19.04 -3.60 11.48
C LYS A 192 -20.27 -3.43 12.36
N GLU A 193 -20.07 -3.15 13.66
CA GLU A 193 -21.16 -2.99 14.63
C GLU A 193 -21.94 -1.69 14.46
N LYS A 194 -21.38 -0.67 13.82
CA LYS A 194 -22.06 0.62 13.55
C LYS A 194 -23.22 0.55 12.57
N LEU A 195 -23.42 -0.55 11.90
CA LEU A 195 -24.65 -0.76 11.11
C LEU A 195 -25.89 -0.96 11.99
N ASP A 196 -25.71 -1.17 13.31
CA ASP A 196 -26.83 -1.54 14.21
C ASP A 196 -27.06 -0.67 15.46
N LEU A 197 -26.16 0.24 15.86
CA LEU A 197 -26.33 0.96 17.13
C LEU A 197 -25.85 2.42 17.09
N ASP A 198 -26.72 3.34 17.48
CA ASP A 198 -26.51 4.74 17.83
C ASP A 198 -25.53 4.93 19.01
N VAL A 199 -24.28 4.63 18.85
CA VAL A 199 -23.25 4.98 19.82
C VAL A 199 -22.46 6.15 19.27
N GLU A 200 -22.41 7.22 20.05
CA GLU A 200 -21.70 8.49 19.79
C GLU A 200 -20.19 8.26 19.62
N ARG A 201 -19.78 7.79 18.42
CA ARG A 201 -18.38 7.57 18.04
C ARG A 201 -17.98 8.66 17.08
N LYS A 202 -16.97 9.40 17.45
CA LYS A 202 -16.45 10.52 16.66
C LYS A 202 -15.63 10.02 15.47
N ASP A 203 -16.32 9.68 14.38
CA ASP A 203 -15.66 9.50 13.10
C ASP A 203 -15.04 10.83 12.66
N ARG A 204 -13.96 10.78 11.89
CA ARG A 204 -13.39 11.97 11.29
C ARG A 204 -14.38 12.57 10.31
N THR A 205 -14.43 13.89 10.27
CA THR A 205 -15.25 14.60 9.29
C THR A 205 -14.63 14.50 7.89
N MET A 206 -15.45 14.69 6.87
CA MET A 206 -14.97 14.75 5.47
C MET A 206 -13.92 15.86 5.26
N GLU A 207 -14.07 16.99 5.96
CA GLU A 207 -13.16 18.13 5.89
C GLU A 207 -11.79 17.77 6.50
N GLU A 208 -11.76 17.04 7.61
CA GLU A 208 -10.52 16.56 8.24
C GLU A 208 -9.79 15.58 7.32
N MET A 209 -10.52 14.62 6.76
CA MET A 209 -9.95 13.64 5.82
C MET A 209 -9.45 14.28 4.52
N ALA A 210 -10.22 15.21 3.96
CA ALA A 210 -9.83 15.94 2.74
C ALA A 210 -8.59 16.81 2.95
N ARG A 211 -8.45 17.43 4.13
CA ARG A 211 -7.28 18.22 4.49
C ARG A 211 -6.04 17.34 4.58
N GLU A 212 -6.09 16.26 5.34
CA GLU A 212 -4.96 15.32 5.46
C GLU A 212 -4.59 14.71 4.11
N ALA A 213 -5.57 14.29 3.32
CA ALA A 213 -5.32 13.78 1.96
C ALA A 213 -4.66 14.84 1.06
N THR A 214 -5.00 16.13 1.23
CA THR A 214 -4.36 17.22 0.47
C THR A 214 -2.91 17.40 0.88
N GLU A 215 -2.59 17.32 2.17
CA GLU A 215 -1.22 17.35 2.68
C GLU A 215 -0.39 16.19 2.11
N TYR A 216 -0.96 14.99 2.09
CA TYR A 216 -0.27 13.82 1.56
C TYR A 216 -0.11 13.84 0.04
N ARG A 217 -1.07 14.39 -0.73
CA ARG A 217 -0.91 14.57 -2.19
C ARG A 217 0.35 15.36 -2.54
N ALA A 218 0.68 16.36 -1.74
CA ALA A 218 1.86 17.18 -1.97
C ALA A 218 3.18 16.39 -1.84
N LEU A 219 3.16 15.21 -1.20
CA LEU A 219 4.35 14.36 -1.06
C LEU A 219 4.67 13.57 -2.34
N PHE A 220 3.71 13.48 -3.28
CA PHE A 220 3.82 12.72 -4.54
C PHE A 220 3.85 13.63 -5.79
N SER A 221 3.99 14.95 -5.59
CA SER A 221 4.01 15.96 -6.67
C SER A 221 5.38 16.15 -7.28
#